data_c155f9d502193c0815126db7ba1a9683
#
_entry.id   c155f9d502193c0815126db7ba1a9683
#
_cell.length_a   1.000
_cell.length_b   1.000
_cell.length_c   1.000
_cell.angle_alpha   90.00
_cell.angle_beta   90.00
_cell.angle_gamma   90.00
#
_symmetry.space_group_name_H-M   'P 1'
#
loop_
_entity.id
_entity.type
_entity.pdbx_description
1 polymer ?
#
loop_
_entity_poly.entity_id
_entity_poly.type
_entity_poly.pdbx_seq_one_letter_code
_entity_poly.pdbx_strand_id
1 'polypeptide(L)'
;MRILVTGATGFVGRTLCAVLAESGYQVRAAVRVDSRLADHMSERVVVGDIGPGTSWDAALRDVDGVVHLAARAHVLNDAPDNTRLYFETNQHGTEALARAAARAGVRRFLFLSSVKVNGEDSMTGAYGAADEPHPQDAYGKSKWLAEQAVRAVAGQSGMQAVIVRPPLVYGPGVRANFLRLMRWVDARRPLPLAAIDNRRSLVSVWTLCDLLATLLEHPAAPGTWMVSDGEDLSTPDLIRRIGRAMGRPVRLVAAPLGLLGVLGGILGKKAEVARLCGSLVVDSAPTRTKLGWSPPLSVDEAMHRTVAWYLSEGRPRDS
;
A
#
# COMPACT_ATOMS: atom_id res chain seq x y z
N MET A 1 -4.00 12.98 20.77
CA MET A 1 -4.46 11.58 20.65
C MET A 1 -3.26 10.65 20.58
N ARG A 2 -3.37 9.46 21.18
CA ARG A 2 -2.35 8.41 21.07
C ARG A 2 -2.77 7.40 20.01
N ILE A 3 -1.91 7.17 19.04
CA ILE A 3 -2.18 6.31 17.88
C ILE A 3 -1.22 5.12 17.91
N LEU A 4 -1.79 3.91 17.94
CA LEU A 4 -1.01 2.69 17.73
C LEU A 4 -0.83 2.47 16.23
N VAL A 5 0.41 2.36 15.77
CA VAL A 5 0.75 2.04 14.38
C VAL A 5 1.44 0.67 14.34
N THR A 6 0.82 -0.31 13.68
CA THR A 6 1.47 -1.58 13.36
C THR A 6 2.16 -1.47 12.00
N GLY A 7 3.25 -2.20 11.80
CA GLY A 7 4.05 -2.04 10.58
C GLY A 7 4.78 -0.70 10.49
N ALA A 8 4.98 -0.02 11.62
CA ALA A 8 5.62 1.29 11.74
C ALA A 8 7.02 1.36 11.10
N THR A 9 7.78 0.27 11.11
CA THR A 9 9.12 0.18 10.51
C THR A 9 9.10 -0.16 9.01
N GLY A 10 7.90 -0.41 8.45
CA GLY A 10 7.70 -0.74 7.03
C GLY A 10 7.76 0.49 6.11
N PHE A 11 7.59 0.24 4.81
CA PHE A 11 7.63 1.26 3.76
C PHE A 11 6.64 2.40 4.01
N VAL A 12 5.35 2.11 4.19
CA VAL A 12 4.33 3.12 4.47
C VAL A 12 4.45 3.63 5.92
N GLY A 13 4.74 2.72 6.87
CA GLY A 13 4.72 3.03 8.29
C GLY A 13 5.71 4.10 8.70
N ARG A 14 6.92 4.11 8.15
CA ARG A 14 7.94 5.13 8.45
C ARG A 14 7.44 6.53 8.08
N THR A 15 6.90 6.69 6.89
CA THR A 15 6.36 7.97 6.44
C THR A 15 5.13 8.37 7.26
N LEU A 16 4.23 7.43 7.53
CA LEU A 16 3.04 7.72 8.33
C LEU A 16 3.39 8.16 9.75
N CYS A 17 4.33 7.48 10.41
CA CYS A 17 4.72 7.86 11.78
C CYS A 17 5.31 9.28 11.81
N ALA A 18 6.07 9.70 10.79
CA ALA A 18 6.56 11.07 10.69
C ALA A 18 5.40 12.07 10.51
N VAL A 19 4.50 11.82 9.56
CA VAL A 19 3.32 12.66 9.31
C VAL A 19 2.44 12.81 10.57
N LEU A 20 2.20 11.71 11.29
CA LEU A 20 1.41 11.75 12.52
C LEU A 20 2.10 12.54 13.64
N ALA A 21 3.41 12.37 13.80
CA ALA A 21 4.17 13.13 14.81
C ALA A 21 4.19 14.62 14.50
N GLU A 22 4.40 15.01 13.23
CA GLU A 22 4.34 16.40 12.77
C GLU A 22 2.93 17.01 12.96
N SER A 23 1.88 16.19 12.88
CA SER A 23 0.49 16.57 13.16
C SER A 23 0.14 16.58 14.65
N GLY A 24 1.11 16.36 15.55
CA GLY A 24 0.92 16.44 17.01
C GLY A 24 0.34 15.18 17.67
N TYR A 25 0.27 14.05 16.96
CA TYR A 25 -0.13 12.77 17.55
C TYR A 25 1.01 12.13 18.36
N GLN A 26 0.66 11.47 19.46
CA GLN A 26 1.57 10.56 20.15
C GLN A 26 1.58 9.21 19.44
N VAL A 27 2.67 8.89 18.77
CA VAL A 27 2.79 7.67 17.98
C VAL A 27 3.39 6.54 18.83
N ARG A 28 2.61 5.49 19.06
CA ARG A 28 3.09 4.21 19.60
C ARG A 28 3.31 3.21 18.49
N ALA A 29 4.56 2.81 18.27
CA ALA A 29 4.94 1.85 17.24
C ALA A 29 4.88 0.42 17.78
N ALA A 30 3.99 -0.43 17.20
CA ALA A 30 4.05 -1.86 17.43
C ALA A 30 5.11 -2.48 16.52
N VAL A 31 6.13 -3.09 17.12
CA VAL A 31 7.28 -3.66 16.41
C VAL A 31 7.43 -5.16 16.68
N ARG A 32 8.05 -5.86 15.72
CA ARG A 32 8.27 -7.31 15.84
C ARG A 32 9.39 -7.64 16.85
N VAL A 33 10.47 -6.92 16.75
CA VAL A 33 11.65 -7.06 17.62
C VAL A 33 12.08 -5.70 18.13
N ASP A 34 12.81 -5.70 19.22
CA ASP A 34 13.38 -4.47 19.78
C ASP A 34 14.46 -3.92 18.83
N SER A 35 14.13 -2.87 18.11
CA SER A 35 15.01 -2.20 17.15
C SER A 35 14.99 -0.69 17.39
N ARG A 36 16.08 -0.01 17.00
CA ARG A 36 16.09 1.45 17.02
C ARG A 36 14.93 1.99 16.19
N LEU A 37 14.12 2.83 16.81
CA LEU A 37 13.10 3.62 16.12
C LEU A 37 13.72 4.89 15.54
N ALA A 38 13.06 5.45 14.55
CA ALA A 38 13.35 6.83 14.13
C ALA A 38 12.87 7.82 15.22
N ASP A 39 13.53 8.98 15.32
CA ASP A 39 13.35 9.96 16.41
C ASP A 39 11.91 10.51 16.55
N HIS A 40 11.10 10.41 15.48
CA HIS A 40 9.71 10.86 15.45
C HIS A 40 8.70 9.86 16.04
N MET A 41 9.14 8.69 16.53
CA MET A 41 8.25 7.72 17.20
C MET A 41 8.35 7.92 18.72
N SER A 42 7.26 8.32 19.34
CA SER A 42 7.22 8.68 20.76
C SER A 42 7.41 7.47 21.68
N GLU A 43 6.93 6.29 21.26
CA GLU A 43 6.93 5.08 22.08
C GLU A 43 6.97 3.82 21.20
N ARG A 44 7.57 2.75 21.69
CA ARG A 44 7.56 1.43 21.03
C ARG A 44 7.05 0.35 21.97
N VAL A 45 6.36 -0.62 21.38
CA VAL A 45 5.96 -1.85 22.08
C VAL A 45 6.32 -3.05 21.22
N VAL A 46 7.04 -4.01 21.79
CA VAL A 46 7.37 -5.26 21.11
C VAL A 46 6.18 -6.20 21.24
N VAL A 47 5.61 -6.60 20.09
CA VAL A 47 4.45 -7.49 20.02
C VAL A 47 4.78 -8.85 19.37
N GLY A 48 6.00 -9.01 18.85
CA GLY A 48 6.40 -10.21 18.11
C GLY A 48 5.76 -10.29 16.72
N ASP A 49 5.70 -11.51 16.19
CA ASP A 49 4.99 -11.78 14.95
C ASP A 49 3.48 -11.69 15.14
N ILE A 50 2.81 -11.01 14.21
CA ILE A 50 1.37 -10.81 14.27
C ILE A 50 0.64 -12.09 13.81
N GLY A 51 -0.23 -12.58 14.69
CA GLY A 51 -1.06 -13.74 14.49
C GLY A 51 -2.22 -13.79 15.48
N PRO A 52 -3.01 -14.88 15.49
CA PRO A 52 -4.19 -15.01 16.35
C PRO A 52 -3.87 -14.98 17.84
N GLY A 53 -2.66 -15.38 18.24
CA GLY A 53 -2.19 -15.42 19.65
C GLY A 53 -1.40 -14.20 20.09
N THR A 54 -1.28 -13.15 19.29
CA THR A 54 -0.53 -11.94 19.67
C THR A 54 -1.19 -11.23 20.83
N SER A 55 -0.44 -10.95 21.90
CA SER A 55 -0.91 -10.14 23.03
C SER A 55 -0.83 -8.65 22.68
N TRP A 56 -1.96 -7.96 22.80
CA TRP A 56 -2.11 -6.55 22.47
C TRP A 56 -2.30 -5.63 23.66
N ASP A 57 -2.42 -6.17 24.89
CA ASP A 57 -2.83 -5.42 26.08
C ASP A 57 -1.88 -4.25 26.38
N ALA A 58 -0.57 -4.50 26.37
CA ALA A 58 0.42 -3.45 26.58
C ALA A 58 0.43 -2.41 25.46
N ALA A 59 0.24 -2.87 24.21
CA ALA A 59 0.25 -2.00 23.03
C ALA A 59 -0.99 -1.07 22.97
N LEU A 60 -2.13 -1.51 23.49
CA LEU A 60 -3.40 -0.80 23.41
C LEU A 60 -3.74 0.07 24.62
N ARG A 61 -2.88 0.09 25.66
CA ARG A 61 -3.11 0.92 26.86
C ARG A 61 -3.17 2.39 26.49
N ASP A 62 -4.28 3.07 26.83
CA ASP A 62 -4.53 4.49 26.58
C ASP A 62 -4.41 4.87 25.09
N VAL A 63 -4.79 3.99 24.17
CA VAL A 63 -4.77 4.23 22.72
C VAL A 63 -6.14 4.71 22.26
N ASP A 64 -6.17 5.85 21.56
CA ASP A 64 -7.39 6.44 21.00
C ASP A 64 -7.75 5.87 19.63
N GLY A 65 -6.75 5.57 18.81
CA GLY A 65 -6.91 5.05 17.45
C GLY A 65 -5.81 4.06 17.06
N VAL A 66 -6.16 3.14 16.16
CA VAL A 66 -5.22 2.16 15.59
C VAL A 66 -5.09 2.39 14.09
N VAL A 67 -3.85 2.43 13.58
CA VAL A 67 -3.56 2.33 12.15
C VAL A 67 -2.83 1.03 11.88
N HIS A 68 -3.53 0.07 11.29
CA HIS A 68 -3.03 -1.27 11.03
C HIS A 68 -2.46 -1.37 9.61
N LEU A 69 -1.13 -1.21 9.49
CA LEU A 69 -0.38 -1.30 8.22
C LEU A 69 0.35 -2.63 8.08
N ALA A 70 0.57 -3.34 9.19
CA ALA A 70 1.30 -4.60 9.16
C ALA A 70 0.55 -5.63 8.33
N ALA A 71 1.25 -6.22 7.40
CA ALA A 71 0.75 -7.31 6.58
C ALA A 71 1.91 -8.13 6.04
N ARG A 72 1.68 -9.41 5.84
CA ARG A 72 2.53 -10.22 5.00
C ARG A 72 2.16 -9.91 3.55
N ALA A 73 3.12 -9.40 2.78
CA ALA A 73 2.97 -9.08 1.37
C ALA A 73 4.23 -9.54 0.60
N HIS A 74 4.13 -9.70 -0.72
CA HIS A 74 5.27 -9.98 -1.60
C HIS A 74 6.05 -11.27 -1.32
N VAL A 75 5.38 -12.33 -0.92
CA VAL A 75 6.01 -13.67 -0.93
C VAL A 75 5.92 -14.20 -2.37
N LEU A 76 7.10 -14.35 -3.01
CA LEU A 76 7.21 -14.61 -4.45
C LEU A 76 6.83 -16.03 -4.90
N ASN A 77 6.51 -16.94 -3.97
CA ASN A 77 6.12 -18.30 -4.28
C ASN A 77 4.77 -18.64 -3.67
N ASP A 78 3.86 -19.17 -4.48
CA ASP A 78 2.54 -19.71 -4.07
C ASP A 78 2.67 -21.10 -3.39
N ALA A 79 3.75 -21.33 -2.63
CA ALA A 79 3.88 -22.53 -1.84
C ALA A 79 2.75 -22.61 -0.79
N PRO A 80 2.20 -23.78 -0.49
CA PRO A 80 1.10 -23.95 0.46
C PRO A 80 1.35 -23.32 1.83
N ASP A 81 2.60 -23.38 2.33
CA ASP A 81 3.00 -22.75 3.58
C ASP A 81 2.88 -21.22 3.55
N ASN A 82 3.19 -20.60 2.42
CA ASN A 82 3.06 -19.15 2.25
C ASN A 82 1.59 -18.72 2.22
N THR A 83 0.72 -19.51 1.61
CA THR A 83 -0.71 -19.26 1.59
C THR A 83 -1.28 -19.29 3.02
N ARG A 84 -0.94 -20.27 3.84
CA ARG A 84 -1.35 -20.35 5.24
C ARG A 84 -0.91 -19.10 6.03
N LEU A 85 0.33 -18.68 5.85
CA LEU A 85 0.88 -17.53 6.55
C LEU A 85 0.20 -16.18 6.15
N TYR A 86 -0.34 -16.07 4.93
CA TYR A 86 -1.17 -14.91 4.58
C TYR A 86 -2.43 -14.86 5.45
N PHE A 87 -3.13 -15.96 5.63
CA PHE A 87 -4.34 -15.98 6.46
C PHE A 87 -4.02 -15.82 7.94
N GLU A 88 -2.98 -16.47 8.46
CA GLU A 88 -2.57 -16.32 9.86
C GLU A 88 -2.25 -14.87 10.22
N THR A 89 -1.44 -14.18 9.39
CA THR A 89 -1.02 -12.81 9.69
C THR A 89 -2.09 -11.79 9.29
N ASN A 90 -2.55 -11.85 8.02
CA ASN A 90 -3.38 -10.76 7.48
C ASN A 90 -4.84 -10.87 7.92
N GLN A 91 -5.40 -12.07 8.04
CA GLN A 91 -6.78 -12.29 8.46
C GLN A 91 -6.86 -12.42 9.98
N HIS A 92 -6.36 -13.53 10.53
CA HIS A 92 -6.54 -13.86 11.95
C HIS A 92 -5.80 -12.90 12.88
N GLY A 93 -4.59 -12.46 12.48
CA GLY A 93 -3.85 -11.43 13.22
C GLY A 93 -4.54 -10.09 13.24
N THR A 94 -5.14 -9.66 12.11
CA THR A 94 -5.95 -8.44 12.04
C THR A 94 -7.22 -8.56 12.89
N GLU A 95 -7.92 -9.69 12.83
CA GLU A 95 -9.09 -9.95 13.65
C GLU A 95 -8.75 -9.91 15.16
N ALA A 96 -7.66 -10.54 15.57
CA ALA A 96 -7.20 -10.53 16.96
C ALA A 96 -6.91 -9.11 17.44
N LEU A 97 -6.22 -8.29 16.64
CA LEU A 97 -5.97 -6.88 16.94
C LEU A 97 -7.27 -6.08 17.02
N ALA A 98 -8.18 -6.24 16.06
CA ALA A 98 -9.46 -5.51 16.05
C ALA A 98 -10.31 -5.83 17.30
N ARG A 99 -10.41 -7.10 17.68
CA ARG A 99 -11.10 -7.55 18.90
C ARG A 99 -10.45 -6.97 20.17
N ALA A 100 -9.11 -6.98 20.23
CA ALA A 100 -8.38 -6.39 21.36
C ALA A 100 -8.58 -4.87 21.43
N ALA A 101 -8.53 -4.17 20.29
CA ALA A 101 -8.76 -2.73 20.20
C ALA A 101 -10.18 -2.35 20.65
N ALA A 102 -11.20 -3.11 20.24
CA ALA A 102 -12.58 -2.90 20.69
C ALA A 102 -12.72 -3.08 22.21
N ARG A 103 -12.11 -4.14 22.78
CA ARG A 103 -12.11 -4.35 24.25
C ARG A 103 -11.38 -3.25 25.02
N ALA A 104 -10.32 -2.68 24.43
CA ALA A 104 -9.55 -1.57 25.01
C ALA A 104 -10.23 -0.21 24.85
N GLY A 105 -11.41 -0.12 24.23
CA GLY A 105 -12.16 1.12 24.05
C GLY A 105 -11.59 2.02 22.96
N VAL A 106 -10.81 1.48 22.02
CA VAL A 106 -10.30 2.24 20.85
C VAL A 106 -11.49 2.75 20.03
N ARG A 107 -11.48 4.05 19.75
CA ARG A 107 -12.60 4.68 19.03
C ARG A 107 -12.59 4.41 17.53
N ARG A 108 -11.41 4.36 16.92
CA ARG A 108 -11.24 4.23 15.47
C ARG A 108 -10.13 3.26 15.08
N PHE A 109 -10.46 2.37 14.16
CA PHE A 109 -9.55 1.38 13.61
C PHE A 109 -9.41 1.58 12.10
N LEU A 110 -8.24 2.08 11.67
CA LEU A 110 -7.88 2.22 10.27
C LEU A 110 -7.13 0.96 9.80
N PHE A 111 -7.66 0.33 8.78
CA PHE A 111 -7.06 -0.85 8.17
C PHE A 111 -6.58 -0.54 6.75
N LEU A 112 -5.27 -0.68 6.51
CA LEU A 112 -4.70 -0.59 5.18
C LEU A 112 -4.92 -1.92 4.45
N SER A 113 -5.91 -1.95 3.58
CA SER A 113 -6.25 -3.06 2.71
C SER A 113 -5.47 -2.97 1.38
N SER A 114 -6.08 -3.35 0.27
CA SER A 114 -5.51 -3.29 -1.07
C SER A 114 -6.61 -3.28 -2.12
N VAL A 115 -6.39 -2.63 -3.27
CA VAL A 115 -7.25 -2.76 -4.45
C VAL A 115 -7.35 -4.20 -4.96
N LYS A 116 -6.43 -5.09 -4.60
CA LYS A 116 -6.51 -6.54 -4.91
C LYS A 116 -7.72 -7.24 -4.32
N VAL A 117 -8.40 -6.61 -3.37
CA VAL A 117 -9.71 -7.05 -2.89
C VAL A 117 -10.76 -6.92 -3.99
N ASN A 118 -10.71 -5.87 -4.80
CA ASN A 118 -11.60 -5.67 -5.95
C ASN A 118 -11.24 -6.56 -7.14
N GLY A 119 -9.94 -6.71 -7.44
CA GLY A 119 -9.45 -7.51 -8.56
C GLY A 119 -8.02 -7.17 -8.95
N GLU A 120 -7.55 -7.75 -10.06
CA GLU A 120 -6.20 -7.50 -10.60
C GLU A 120 -6.22 -6.75 -11.94
N ASP A 121 -7.39 -6.60 -12.57
CA ASP A 121 -7.59 -5.94 -13.86
C ASP A 121 -8.92 -5.18 -13.88
N SER A 122 -8.88 -3.93 -14.27
CA SER A 122 -10.04 -3.03 -14.33
C SER A 122 -10.50 -2.74 -15.76
N MET A 123 -10.46 -3.72 -16.66
CA MET A 123 -10.85 -3.54 -18.07
C MET A 123 -12.29 -3.05 -18.27
N THR A 124 -13.18 -3.32 -17.34
CA THR A 124 -14.59 -2.91 -17.39
C THR A 124 -14.88 -1.56 -16.76
N GLY A 125 -13.87 -0.90 -16.19
CA GLY A 125 -14.03 0.40 -15.51
C GLY A 125 -13.17 0.53 -14.26
N ALA A 126 -13.12 1.74 -13.69
CA ALA A 126 -12.38 1.99 -12.45
C ALA A 126 -13.04 1.30 -11.26
N TYR A 127 -12.26 0.66 -10.40
CA TYR A 127 -12.77 0.06 -9.17
C TYR A 127 -13.21 1.10 -8.15
N GLY A 128 -14.44 0.98 -7.69
CA GLY A 128 -15.04 1.77 -6.62
C GLY A 128 -14.95 1.08 -5.24
N ALA A 129 -15.19 1.87 -4.20
CA ALA A 129 -15.21 1.34 -2.82
C ALA A 129 -16.41 0.41 -2.54
N ALA A 130 -17.51 0.59 -3.29
CA ALA A 130 -18.75 -0.18 -3.16
C ALA A 130 -18.83 -1.40 -4.08
N ASP A 131 -17.85 -1.58 -4.98
CA ASP A 131 -17.84 -2.71 -5.89
C ASP A 131 -17.71 -4.03 -5.13
N GLU A 132 -18.36 -5.06 -5.67
CA GLU A 132 -18.27 -6.40 -5.11
C GLU A 132 -16.83 -6.91 -5.14
N PRO A 133 -16.31 -7.40 -4.00
CA PRO A 133 -14.96 -7.93 -3.92
C PRO A 133 -14.77 -9.19 -4.76
N HIS A 134 -13.72 -9.19 -5.58
CA HIS A 134 -13.37 -10.33 -6.42
C HIS A 134 -11.84 -10.64 -6.39
N PRO A 135 -11.30 -10.97 -5.19
CA PRO A 135 -9.86 -11.20 -5.02
C PRO A 135 -9.41 -12.46 -5.75
N GLN A 136 -8.35 -12.35 -6.57
CA GLN A 136 -7.88 -13.42 -7.44
C GLN A 136 -6.68 -14.20 -6.85
N ASP A 137 -5.97 -13.62 -5.88
CA ASP A 137 -4.84 -14.28 -5.23
C ASP A 137 -5.04 -14.46 -3.72
N ALA A 138 -4.20 -15.27 -3.08
CA ALA A 138 -4.27 -15.54 -1.64
C ALA A 138 -4.08 -14.27 -0.80
N TYR A 139 -3.26 -13.34 -1.26
CA TYR A 139 -3.06 -12.05 -0.59
C TYR A 139 -4.35 -11.20 -0.62
N GLY A 140 -4.94 -10.98 -1.79
CA GLY A 140 -6.21 -10.26 -1.94
C GLY A 140 -7.32 -10.89 -1.12
N LYS A 141 -7.43 -12.22 -1.14
CA LYS A 141 -8.41 -12.96 -0.34
C LYS A 141 -8.18 -12.79 1.16
N SER A 142 -6.93 -12.85 1.64
CA SER A 142 -6.61 -12.63 3.06
C SER A 142 -6.94 -11.20 3.51
N LYS A 143 -6.71 -10.20 2.65
CA LYS A 143 -7.09 -8.80 2.93
C LYS A 143 -8.60 -8.62 2.98
N TRP A 144 -9.34 -9.24 2.05
CA TRP A 144 -10.81 -9.21 2.05
C TRP A 144 -11.39 -9.82 3.33
N LEU A 145 -10.93 -11.00 3.74
CA LEU A 145 -11.39 -11.64 4.97
C LEU A 145 -11.05 -10.80 6.21
N ALA A 146 -9.90 -10.12 6.21
CA ALA A 146 -9.54 -9.17 7.25
C ALA A 146 -10.50 -7.96 7.31
N GLU A 147 -10.90 -7.39 6.15
CA GLU A 147 -11.89 -6.32 6.10
C GLU A 147 -13.23 -6.78 6.71
N GLN A 148 -13.68 -7.99 6.38
CA GLN A 148 -14.91 -8.57 6.94
C GLN A 148 -14.81 -8.71 8.46
N ALA A 149 -13.68 -9.22 8.97
CA ALA A 149 -13.44 -9.35 10.41
C ALA A 149 -13.46 -7.99 11.14
N VAL A 150 -12.78 -6.97 10.58
CA VAL A 150 -12.78 -5.61 11.14
C VAL A 150 -14.18 -5.02 11.17
N ARG A 151 -14.98 -5.17 10.09
CA ARG A 151 -16.38 -4.69 10.05
C ARG A 151 -17.26 -5.42 11.06
N ALA A 152 -17.10 -6.74 11.18
CA ALA A 152 -17.87 -7.53 12.13
C ALA A 152 -17.60 -7.11 13.58
N VAL A 153 -16.33 -6.88 13.95
CA VAL A 153 -15.95 -6.38 15.28
C VAL A 153 -16.51 -4.97 15.52
N ALA A 154 -16.41 -4.07 14.53
CA ALA A 154 -16.95 -2.72 14.63
C ALA A 154 -18.47 -2.72 14.80
N GLY A 155 -19.19 -3.57 14.09
CA GLY A 155 -20.64 -3.71 14.21
C GLY A 155 -21.11 -4.26 15.56
N GLN A 156 -20.24 -4.92 16.31
CA GLN A 156 -20.51 -5.49 17.65
C GLN A 156 -20.01 -4.59 18.78
N SER A 157 -19.32 -3.52 18.46
CA SER A 157 -18.70 -2.60 19.42
C SER A 157 -18.92 -1.15 18.96
N GLY A 158 -18.66 -0.16 19.79
CA GLY A 158 -18.71 1.25 19.37
C GLY A 158 -17.52 1.70 18.52
N MET A 159 -16.62 0.81 18.13
CA MET A 159 -15.43 1.12 17.34
C MET A 159 -15.78 1.43 15.89
N GLN A 160 -15.22 2.52 15.35
CA GLN A 160 -15.39 2.90 13.96
C GLN A 160 -14.35 2.20 13.06
N ALA A 161 -14.83 1.44 12.07
CA ALA A 161 -13.97 0.82 11.07
C ALA A 161 -13.74 1.73 9.86
N VAL A 162 -12.49 1.96 9.51
CA VAL A 162 -12.06 2.69 8.32
C VAL A 162 -11.14 1.79 7.51
N ILE A 163 -11.48 1.55 6.26
CA ILE A 163 -10.74 0.67 5.36
C ILE A 163 -10.24 1.48 4.19
N VAL A 164 -8.95 1.38 3.88
CA VAL A 164 -8.36 2.05 2.72
C VAL A 164 -7.80 1.00 1.77
N ARG A 165 -8.21 1.05 0.50
CA ARG A 165 -7.76 0.15 -0.57
C ARG A 165 -6.87 0.90 -1.55
N PRO A 166 -5.56 0.99 -1.31
CA PRO A 166 -4.63 1.63 -2.24
C PRO A 166 -4.35 0.74 -3.45
N PRO A 167 -4.08 1.34 -4.63
CA PRO A 167 -3.40 0.69 -5.74
C PRO A 167 -1.90 0.52 -5.43
N LEU A 168 -1.04 0.45 -6.46
CA LEU A 168 0.41 0.40 -6.27
C LEU A 168 0.89 1.67 -5.56
N VAL A 169 1.50 1.48 -4.38
CA VAL A 169 2.12 2.57 -3.61
C VAL A 169 3.57 2.74 -4.04
N TYR A 170 4.01 3.99 -4.26
CA TYR A 170 5.40 4.32 -4.59
C TYR A 170 5.94 5.45 -3.70
N GLY A 171 7.27 5.56 -3.62
CA GLY A 171 7.97 6.54 -2.78
C GLY A 171 9.32 6.02 -2.31
N PRO A 172 10.04 6.74 -1.44
CA PRO A 172 11.30 6.31 -0.84
C PRO A 172 11.18 4.95 -0.14
N GLY A 173 12.04 4.00 -0.47
CA GLY A 173 11.97 2.64 0.06
C GLY A 173 11.08 1.68 -0.72
N VAL A 174 10.50 2.11 -1.86
CA VAL A 174 9.69 1.23 -2.73
C VAL A 174 10.50 0.02 -3.21
N ARG A 175 9.81 -1.12 -3.33
CA ARG A 175 10.41 -2.41 -3.71
C ARG A 175 9.76 -2.99 -4.97
N ALA A 176 10.12 -4.23 -5.28
CA ALA A 176 9.54 -5.04 -6.36
C ALA A 176 9.50 -4.33 -7.73
N ASN A 177 8.34 -4.33 -8.39
CA ASN A 177 8.21 -3.92 -9.79
C ASN A 177 8.55 -2.45 -10.03
N PHE A 178 8.19 -1.54 -9.12
CA PHE A 178 8.49 -0.12 -9.29
C PHE A 178 10.00 0.15 -9.21
N LEU A 179 10.69 -0.44 -8.22
CA LEU A 179 12.14 -0.36 -8.11
C LEU A 179 12.83 -0.96 -9.34
N ARG A 180 12.29 -2.06 -9.90
CA ARG A 180 12.80 -2.67 -11.12
C ARG A 180 12.66 -1.75 -12.33
N LEU A 181 11.53 -1.05 -12.46
CA LEU A 181 11.35 -0.04 -13.52
C LEU A 181 12.39 1.08 -13.41
N MET A 182 12.63 1.60 -12.21
CA MET A 182 13.66 2.61 -11.98
C MET A 182 15.05 2.11 -12.38
N ARG A 183 15.41 0.89 -12.01
CA ARG A 183 16.69 0.26 -12.40
C ARG A 183 16.83 0.10 -13.90
N TRP A 184 15.75 -0.25 -14.61
CA TRP A 184 15.78 -0.38 -16.07
C TRP A 184 15.98 0.96 -16.77
N VAL A 185 15.31 2.01 -16.30
CA VAL A 185 15.53 3.37 -16.81
C VAL A 185 16.96 3.83 -16.52
N ASP A 186 17.45 3.59 -15.31
CA ASP A 186 18.80 3.94 -14.88
C ASP A 186 19.88 3.26 -15.75
N ALA A 187 19.66 2.00 -16.11
CA ALA A 187 20.56 1.23 -16.99
C ALA A 187 20.52 1.69 -18.46
N ARG A 188 19.65 2.65 -18.84
CA ARG A 188 19.51 3.19 -20.22
C ARG A 188 19.26 2.13 -21.30
N ARG A 189 18.75 0.96 -20.92
CA ARG A 189 18.46 -0.13 -21.88
C ARG A 189 17.20 0.18 -22.67
N PRO A 190 17.15 -0.17 -23.98
CA PRO A 190 15.91 -0.11 -24.73
C PRO A 190 14.84 -1.00 -24.08
N LEU A 191 13.62 -0.46 -23.92
CA LEU A 191 12.52 -1.18 -23.33
C LEU A 191 11.43 -1.42 -24.40
N PRO A 192 11.07 -2.68 -24.69
CA PRO A 192 10.10 -3.01 -25.73
C PRO A 192 8.64 -2.82 -25.23
N LEU A 193 8.34 -1.67 -24.64
CA LEU A 193 7.08 -1.40 -23.94
C LEU A 193 6.30 -0.23 -24.55
N ALA A 194 6.75 0.35 -25.67
CA ALA A 194 6.12 1.55 -26.25
C ALA A 194 4.68 1.31 -26.76
N ALA A 195 4.34 0.07 -27.13
CA ALA A 195 3.03 -0.29 -27.68
C ALA A 195 1.98 -0.63 -26.60
N ILE A 196 2.34 -0.54 -25.31
CA ILE A 196 1.40 -0.80 -24.23
C ILE A 196 0.48 0.42 -24.07
N ASP A 197 -0.82 0.19 -24.23
CA ASP A 197 -1.89 1.16 -24.00
C ASP A 197 -2.75 0.69 -22.84
N ASN A 198 -2.25 0.87 -21.64
CA ASN A 198 -2.94 0.55 -20.40
C ASN A 198 -3.10 1.79 -19.53
N ARG A 199 -3.97 1.69 -18.50
CA ARG A 199 -4.17 2.75 -17.50
C ARG A 199 -3.99 2.18 -16.11
N ARG A 200 -3.17 2.85 -15.32
CA ARG A 200 -2.88 2.42 -13.94
C ARG A 200 -2.95 3.59 -12.99
N SER A 201 -3.81 3.47 -11.99
CA SER A 201 -3.76 4.36 -10.84
C SER A 201 -2.56 3.99 -9.98
N LEU A 202 -1.90 5.03 -9.49
CA LEU A 202 -0.79 4.95 -8.53
C LEU A 202 -1.12 5.85 -7.34
N VAL A 203 -0.49 5.57 -6.21
CA VAL A 203 -0.55 6.46 -5.06
C VAL A 203 0.83 6.63 -4.44
N SER A 204 1.25 7.86 -4.25
CA SER A 204 2.49 8.14 -3.54
C SER A 204 2.33 7.84 -2.05
N VAL A 205 3.42 7.47 -1.39
CA VAL A 205 3.41 7.22 0.05
C VAL A 205 2.96 8.46 0.83
N TRP A 206 3.26 9.66 0.34
CA TRP A 206 2.83 10.92 0.98
C TRP A 206 1.32 11.13 0.86
N THR A 207 0.75 10.96 -0.33
CA THR A 207 -0.70 11.03 -0.56
C THR A 207 -1.44 10.01 0.32
N LEU A 208 -0.93 8.77 0.37
CA LEU A 208 -1.52 7.73 1.20
C LEU A 208 -1.46 8.09 2.69
N CYS A 209 -0.31 8.55 3.19
CA CYS A 209 -0.14 8.88 4.61
C CYS A 209 -0.96 10.11 5.01
N ASP A 210 -1.07 11.11 4.15
CA ASP A 210 -1.91 12.29 4.37
C ASP A 210 -3.40 11.91 4.47
N LEU A 211 -3.88 11.05 3.56
CA LEU A 211 -5.24 10.52 3.66
C LEU A 211 -5.45 9.72 4.97
N LEU A 212 -4.51 8.86 5.35
CA LEU A 212 -4.62 8.08 6.59
C LEU A 212 -4.67 8.99 7.82
N ALA A 213 -3.90 10.07 7.86
CA ALA A 213 -3.95 11.07 8.93
C ALA A 213 -5.30 11.81 8.94
N THR A 214 -5.78 12.24 7.78
CA THR A 214 -7.11 12.87 7.63
C THR A 214 -8.23 11.95 8.16
N LEU A 215 -8.19 10.67 7.81
CA LEU A 215 -9.20 9.69 8.21
C LEU A 215 -9.19 9.38 9.72
N LEU A 216 -8.16 9.72 10.47
CA LEU A 216 -8.13 9.51 11.93
C LEU A 216 -9.17 10.32 12.67
N GLU A 217 -9.50 11.53 12.22
CA GLU A 217 -10.41 12.43 12.92
C GLU A 217 -11.64 12.83 12.10
N HIS A 218 -11.59 12.68 10.78
CA HIS A 218 -12.68 13.14 9.92
C HIS A 218 -14.01 12.43 10.28
N PRO A 219 -15.12 13.19 10.48
CA PRO A 219 -16.39 12.62 10.93
C PRO A 219 -17.01 11.64 9.93
N ALA A 220 -16.78 11.83 8.63
CA ALA A 220 -17.29 10.94 7.59
C ALA A 220 -16.36 9.74 7.31
N ALA A 221 -15.27 9.53 8.10
CA ALA A 221 -14.28 8.50 7.83
C ALA A 221 -14.78 7.03 7.91
N PRO A 222 -15.75 6.64 8.74
CA PRO A 222 -16.19 5.25 8.78
C PRO A 222 -16.64 4.75 7.40
N GLY A 223 -16.07 3.63 6.96
CA GLY A 223 -16.36 3.05 5.65
C GLY A 223 -15.12 2.58 4.88
N THR A 224 -15.28 2.45 3.57
CA THR A 224 -14.21 2.03 2.65
C THR A 224 -13.84 3.16 1.70
N TRP A 225 -12.55 3.35 1.47
CA TRP A 225 -11.98 4.44 0.70
C TRP A 225 -11.00 3.93 -0.35
N MET A 226 -11.19 4.39 -1.59
CA MET A 226 -10.20 4.25 -2.65
C MET A 226 -9.29 5.48 -2.65
N VAL A 227 -8.02 5.32 -3.00
CA VAL A 227 -7.05 6.41 -3.02
C VAL A 227 -6.14 6.32 -4.24
N SER A 228 -5.84 7.45 -4.87
CA SER A 228 -4.82 7.59 -5.91
C SER A 228 -4.30 9.02 -5.92
N ASP A 229 -3.19 9.25 -6.62
CA ASP A 229 -2.65 10.61 -6.83
C ASP A 229 -3.53 11.45 -7.79
N GLY A 230 -4.61 10.88 -8.33
CA GLY A 230 -5.60 11.57 -9.16
C GLY A 230 -5.32 11.56 -10.66
N GLU A 231 -4.24 10.94 -11.08
CA GLU A 231 -3.87 10.75 -12.49
C GLU A 231 -3.51 9.29 -12.77
N ASP A 232 -4.11 8.71 -13.80
CA ASP A 232 -3.79 7.36 -14.27
C ASP A 232 -2.73 7.43 -15.35
N LEU A 233 -1.70 6.60 -15.25
CA LEU A 233 -0.60 6.55 -16.18
C LEU A 233 -0.58 5.25 -16.97
N SER A 234 -0.24 5.33 -18.27
CA SER A 234 0.18 4.13 -18.98
C SER A 234 1.56 3.68 -18.51
N THR A 235 1.88 2.41 -18.73
CA THR A 235 3.24 1.90 -18.44
C THR A 235 4.32 2.71 -19.20
N PRO A 236 4.16 3.04 -20.50
CA PRO A 236 5.11 3.93 -21.18
C PRO A 236 5.22 5.32 -20.55
N ASP A 237 4.10 5.93 -20.12
CA ASP A 237 4.14 7.27 -19.54
C ASP A 237 4.80 7.27 -18.15
N LEU A 238 4.55 6.26 -17.34
CA LEU A 238 5.25 6.07 -16.09
C LEU A 238 6.76 5.99 -16.31
N ILE A 239 7.21 5.20 -17.29
CA ILE A 239 8.62 5.05 -17.61
C ILE A 239 9.23 6.38 -18.10
N ARG A 240 8.51 7.12 -18.94
CA ARG A 240 8.94 8.47 -19.41
C ARG A 240 9.06 9.45 -18.24
N ARG A 241 8.12 9.43 -17.28
CA ARG A 241 8.18 10.30 -16.09
C ARG A 241 9.36 9.94 -15.18
N ILE A 242 9.60 8.65 -14.94
CA ILE A 242 10.80 8.20 -14.22
C ILE A 242 12.06 8.71 -14.93
N GLY A 243 12.14 8.57 -16.26
CA GLY A 243 13.27 9.04 -17.03
C GLY A 243 13.49 10.55 -16.95
N ARG A 244 12.41 11.34 -17.05
CA ARG A 244 12.46 12.79 -16.85
C ARG A 244 12.97 13.18 -15.47
N ALA A 245 12.42 12.54 -14.43
CA ALA A 245 12.84 12.77 -13.05
C ALA A 245 14.31 12.39 -12.80
N MET A 246 14.84 11.39 -13.51
CA MET A 246 16.26 10.99 -13.47
C MET A 246 17.19 11.89 -14.31
N GLY A 247 16.64 12.80 -15.13
CA GLY A 247 17.42 13.53 -16.13
C GLY A 247 18.00 12.61 -17.22
N ARG A 248 17.32 11.51 -17.57
CA ARG A 248 17.82 10.48 -18.49
C ARG A 248 16.83 10.23 -19.63
N PRO A 249 17.31 10.20 -20.90
CA PRO A 249 16.47 9.85 -22.03
C PRO A 249 16.08 8.37 -21.94
N VAL A 250 14.78 8.09 -22.13
CA VAL A 250 14.26 6.73 -22.19
C VAL A 250 14.10 6.28 -23.63
N ARG A 251 14.59 5.09 -23.94
CA ARG A 251 14.43 4.46 -25.26
C ARG A 251 13.31 3.42 -25.19
N LEU A 252 12.09 3.85 -25.51
CA LEU A 252 10.94 2.94 -25.65
C LEU A 252 10.85 2.49 -27.12
N VAL A 253 10.77 1.18 -27.33
CA VAL A 253 10.61 0.55 -28.65
C VAL A 253 9.25 -0.13 -28.69
N ALA A 254 8.54 0.00 -29.81
CA ALA A 254 7.28 -0.70 -30.01
C ALA A 254 7.56 -2.20 -30.27
N ALA A 255 6.93 -3.06 -29.48
CA ALA A 255 6.92 -4.50 -29.69
C ALA A 255 5.49 -5.02 -29.65
N PRO A 256 5.11 -5.98 -30.52
CA PRO A 256 3.80 -6.60 -30.46
C PRO A 256 3.54 -7.24 -29.10
N LEU A 257 2.36 -6.98 -28.50
CA LEU A 257 2.00 -7.50 -27.17
C LEU A 257 2.05 -9.04 -27.10
N GLY A 258 1.65 -9.72 -28.21
CA GLY A 258 1.77 -11.18 -28.32
C GLY A 258 3.20 -11.68 -28.15
N LEU A 259 4.19 -10.97 -28.72
CA LEU A 259 5.60 -11.33 -28.57
C LEU A 259 6.07 -11.16 -27.13
N LEU A 260 5.65 -10.09 -26.45
CA LEU A 260 5.95 -9.89 -25.02
C LEU A 260 5.37 -11.01 -24.16
N GLY A 261 4.14 -11.46 -24.46
CA GLY A 261 3.49 -12.59 -23.79
C GLY A 261 4.24 -13.90 -23.96
N VAL A 262 4.67 -14.21 -25.19
CA VAL A 262 5.45 -15.42 -25.51
C VAL A 262 6.80 -15.39 -24.80
N LEU A 263 7.55 -14.30 -24.92
CA LEU A 263 8.85 -14.14 -24.24
C LEU A 263 8.72 -14.20 -22.71
N GLY A 264 7.66 -13.58 -22.15
CA GLY A 264 7.34 -13.68 -20.74
C GLY A 264 7.05 -15.11 -20.30
N GLY A 265 6.38 -15.90 -21.15
CA GLY A 265 6.11 -17.32 -20.90
C GLY A 265 7.40 -18.15 -20.88
N ILE A 266 8.27 -17.99 -21.90
CA ILE A 266 9.55 -18.70 -22.02
C ILE A 266 10.47 -18.37 -20.83
N LEU A 267 10.47 -17.12 -20.36
CA LEU A 267 11.32 -16.66 -19.26
C LEU A 267 10.70 -16.91 -17.86
N GLY A 268 9.54 -17.58 -17.77
CA GLY A 268 8.82 -17.78 -16.50
C GLY A 268 8.28 -16.49 -15.88
N LYS A 269 8.14 -15.41 -16.64
CA LYS A 269 7.71 -14.07 -16.20
C LYS A 269 6.34 -13.64 -16.73
N LYS A 270 5.51 -14.61 -17.11
CA LYS A 270 4.18 -14.36 -17.68
C LYS A 270 3.32 -13.43 -16.81
N ALA A 271 3.29 -13.67 -15.50
CA ALA A 271 2.54 -12.84 -14.56
C ALA A 271 3.09 -11.40 -14.45
N GLU A 272 4.41 -11.22 -14.56
CA GLU A 272 5.02 -9.88 -14.54
C GLU A 272 4.67 -9.09 -15.81
N VAL A 273 4.72 -9.74 -16.98
CA VAL A 273 4.33 -9.13 -18.25
C VAL A 273 2.84 -8.79 -18.25
N ALA A 274 1.98 -9.69 -17.77
CA ALA A 274 0.55 -9.42 -17.65
C ALA A 274 0.29 -8.18 -16.77
N ARG A 275 0.97 -8.05 -15.63
CA ARG A 275 0.85 -6.85 -14.77
C ARG A 275 1.37 -5.56 -15.42
N LEU A 276 2.38 -5.64 -16.29
CA LEU A 276 2.89 -4.46 -17.02
C LEU A 276 1.94 -4.02 -18.12
N CYS A 277 1.22 -4.96 -18.74
CA CYS A 277 0.31 -4.70 -19.86
C CYS A 277 -1.14 -4.43 -19.39
N GLY A 278 -1.54 -4.95 -18.23
CA GLY A 278 -2.91 -4.84 -17.72
C GLY A 278 -3.23 -3.46 -17.13
N SER A 279 -4.50 -3.08 -17.19
CA SER A 279 -5.02 -1.86 -16.58
C SER A 279 -5.48 -2.14 -15.14
N LEU A 280 -5.25 -1.19 -14.25
CA LEU A 280 -5.78 -1.22 -12.90
C LEU A 280 -6.04 0.20 -12.43
N VAL A 281 -7.30 0.60 -12.53
CA VAL A 281 -7.76 1.95 -12.23
C VAL A 281 -8.68 1.93 -11.02
N VAL A 282 -8.57 2.93 -10.15
CA VAL A 282 -9.45 3.13 -8.99
C VAL A 282 -10.17 4.46 -9.07
N ASP A 283 -11.46 4.46 -8.74
CA ASP A 283 -12.22 5.70 -8.59
C ASP A 283 -12.01 6.30 -7.18
N SER A 284 -11.11 7.27 -7.10
CA SER A 284 -10.84 8.04 -5.87
C SER A 284 -11.61 9.36 -5.80
N ALA A 285 -12.46 9.69 -6.79
CA ALA A 285 -13.24 10.93 -6.78
C ALA A 285 -14.21 11.01 -5.60
N PRO A 286 -14.95 9.94 -5.22
CA PRO A 286 -15.80 9.96 -4.03
C PRO A 286 -15.03 10.24 -2.72
N THR A 287 -13.79 9.76 -2.61
CA THR A 287 -12.93 10.03 -1.45
C THR A 287 -12.65 11.53 -1.34
N ARG A 288 -12.23 12.16 -2.43
CA ARG A 288 -11.97 13.60 -2.47
C ARG A 288 -13.21 14.43 -2.15
N THR A 289 -14.33 14.10 -2.77
CA THR A 289 -15.57 14.87 -2.61
C THR A 289 -16.14 14.74 -1.19
N LYS A 290 -16.24 13.52 -0.66
CA LYS A 290 -16.86 13.27 0.65
C LYS A 290 -16.02 13.77 1.83
N LEU A 291 -14.70 13.77 1.68
CA LEU A 291 -13.77 14.22 2.72
C LEU A 291 -13.33 15.69 2.54
N GLY A 292 -13.69 16.35 1.44
CA GLY A 292 -13.13 17.66 1.11
C GLY A 292 -11.60 17.65 1.01
N TRP A 293 -11.04 16.49 0.62
CA TRP A 293 -9.61 16.22 0.64
C TRP A 293 -9.04 16.16 -0.78
N SER A 294 -7.79 16.52 -0.94
CA SER A 294 -7.05 16.37 -2.20
C SER A 294 -5.62 15.89 -1.95
N PRO A 295 -5.02 15.15 -2.89
CA PRO A 295 -3.60 14.77 -2.80
C PRO A 295 -2.70 15.98 -2.53
N PRO A 296 -1.77 15.89 -1.55
CA PRO A 296 -0.91 17.03 -1.19
C PRO A 296 0.21 17.29 -2.21
N LEU A 297 0.50 16.34 -3.08
CA LEU A 297 1.54 16.42 -4.10
C LEU A 297 1.00 16.05 -5.48
N SER A 298 1.55 16.65 -6.52
CA SER A 298 1.37 16.18 -7.89
C SER A 298 2.13 14.88 -8.13
N VAL A 299 1.71 14.11 -9.15
CA VAL A 299 2.42 12.88 -9.56
C VAL A 299 3.87 13.17 -9.92
N ASP A 300 4.14 14.28 -10.61
CA ASP A 300 5.50 14.64 -11.02
C ASP A 300 6.38 14.97 -9.81
N GLU A 301 5.87 15.72 -8.84
CA GLU A 301 6.63 16.03 -7.62
C GLU A 301 6.91 14.78 -6.78
N ALA A 302 5.92 13.91 -6.58
CA ALA A 302 6.11 12.65 -5.87
C ALA A 302 7.09 11.73 -6.61
N MET A 303 7.07 11.75 -7.96
CA MET A 303 8.03 11.02 -8.78
C MET A 303 9.45 11.57 -8.62
N HIS A 304 9.63 12.88 -8.65
CA HIS A 304 10.93 13.52 -8.41
C HIS A 304 11.52 13.15 -7.05
N ARG A 305 10.73 13.21 -5.99
CA ARG A 305 11.16 12.83 -4.62
C ARG A 305 11.54 11.34 -4.56
N THR A 306 10.76 10.47 -5.22
CA THR A 306 11.03 9.02 -5.26
C THR A 306 12.33 8.71 -6.00
N VAL A 307 12.56 9.38 -7.12
CA VAL A 307 13.78 9.22 -7.92
C VAL A 307 14.99 9.80 -7.20
N ALA A 308 14.86 10.94 -6.52
CA ALA A 308 15.94 11.53 -5.71
C ALA A 308 16.41 10.53 -4.64
N TRP A 309 15.48 9.90 -3.91
CA TRP A 309 15.82 8.82 -2.98
C TRP A 309 16.52 7.66 -3.68
N TYR A 310 16.02 7.20 -4.83
CA TYR A 310 16.64 6.09 -5.56
C TYR A 310 18.09 6.39 -5.94
N LEU A 311 18.38 7.60 -6.40
CA LEU A 311 19.73 8.01 -6.82
C LEU A 311 20.70 8.16 -5.65
N SER A 312 20.19 8.53 -4.45
CA SER A 312 21.02 8.70 -3.24
C SER A 312 21.22 7.41 -2.45
N GLU A 313 20.17 6.61 -2.27
CA GLU A 313 20.16 5.49 -1.33
C GLU A 313 19.69 4.16 -1.95
N GLY A 314 18.81 4.22 -2.94
CA GLY A 314 18.13 3.04 -3.51
C GLY A 314 18.90 2.35 -4.63
N ARG A 315 19.96 2.97 -5.13
CA ARG A 315 20.82 2.42 -6.17
C ARG A 315 21.68 1.28 -5.60
N PRO A 316 21.80 0.11 -6.28
CA PRO A 316 22.82 -0.84 -5.90
C PRO A 316 24.17 -0.13 -5.91
N ARG A 317 24.92 -0.20 -4.83
CA ARG A 317 26.32 0.23 -4.85
C ARG A 317 27.04 -0.74 -5.77
N ASP A 318 27.66 -0.20 -6.83
CA ASP A 318 28.53 -1.00 -7.68
C ASP A 318 29.61 -1.59 -6.78
N SER A 319 29.53 -2.92 -6.59
CA SER A 319 30.54 -3.73 -5.89
C SER A 319 31.59 -4.18 -6.87
#